data_9c0a81ea406e5ef0a201549d97f1e23f
#
_entry.id   9c0a81ea406e5ef0a201549d97f1e23f
#
_cell.length_a   1.000
_cell.length_b   1.000
_cell.length_c   1.000
_cell.angle_alpha   90.00
_cell.angle_beta   90.00
_cell.angle_gamma   90.00
#
_symmetry.space_group_name_H-M   'P 1'
#
loop_
_entity.id
_entity.type
_entity.pdbx_description
1 polymer ?
#
loop_
_entity_poly.entity_id
_entity_poly.type
_entity_poly.pdbx_seq_one_letter_code
_entity_poly.pdbx_strand_id
1 'polypeptide(L)'
;VLHDELNLTPEQERRLETAEQRFAERRATLTREMQAANAELAEAIRDSERYGPEVQTAVEHFHSSMGDLQKETVLHMFEMRSLLTPEQAARFDRRVGEALTQESR
;
A
#
# COMPACT_ATOMS: atom_id res chain seq x y z
N VAL A 1 15.26 11.08 -3.84
CA VAL A 1 13.89 11.02 -3.36
C VAL A 1 12.95 11.59 -4.41
N LEU A 2 11.77 11.04 -4.52
CA LEU A 2 10.81 11.41 -5.56
C LEU A 2 10.46 12.90 -5.56
N HIS A 3 10.32 13.49 -4.37
CA HIS A 3 10.00 14.92 -4.25
C HIS A 3 11.05 15.80 -4.89
N ASP A 4 12.33 15.48 -4.70
CA ASP A 4 13.42 16.26 -5.27
C ASP A 4 13.47 16.14 -6.78
N GLU A 5 13.14 14.97 -7.31
CA GLU A 5 13.16 14.73 -8.75
C GLU A 5 12.05 15.47 -9.49
N LEU A 6 10.94 15.77 -8.81
CA LEU A 6 9.77 16.38 -9.41
C LEU A 6 9.79 17.91 -9.40
N ASN A 7 10.70 18.52 -8.64
CA ASN A 7 10.77 19.99 -8.53
C ASN A 7 9.43 20.60 -8.09
N LEU A 8 8.92 20.15 -6.95
CA LEU A 8 7.61 20.56 -6.46
C LEU A 8 7.63 21.99 -5.93
N THR A 9 6.52 22.71 -6.11
CA THR A 9 6.31 23.99 -5.45
C THR A 9 6.00 23.77 -3.97
N PRO A 10 6.19 24.79 -3.11
CA PRO A 10 5.82 24.64 -1.69
C PRO A 10 4.36 24.28 -1.46
N GLU A 11 3.46 24.76 -2.31
CA GLU A 11 2.03 24.43 -2.21
C GLU A 11 1.78 22.96 -2.57
N GLN A 12 2.43 22.48 -3.63
CA GLN A 12 2.36 21.07 -4.01
C GLN A 12 2.88 20.19 -2.88
N GLU A 13 4.00 20.56 -2.26
CA GLU A 13 4.57 19.81 -1.15
C GLU A 13 3.61 19.70 0.02
N ARG A 14 2.92 20.79 0.36
CA ARG A 14 1.94 20.77 1.45
C ARG A 14 0.76 19.84 1.16
N ARG A 15 0.26 19.88 -0.07
CA ARG A 15 -0.86 19.03 -0.49
C ARG A 15 -0.47 17.56 -0.52
N LEU A 16 0.73 17.28 -1.02
CA LEU A 16 1.25 15.91 -1.05
C LEU A 16 1.46 15.39 0.37
N GLU A 17 1.98 16.23 1.26
CA GLU A 17 2.19 15.85 2.65
C GLU A 17 0.88 15.46 3.32
N THR A 18 -0.19 16.22 3.08
CA THR A 18 -1.53 15.89 3.61
C THR A 18 -2.00 14.54 3.09
N ALA A 19 -1.84 14.30 1.78
CA ALA A 19 -2.21 13.03 1.17
C ALA A 19 -1.39 11.87 1.75
N GLU A 20 -0.10 12.09 1.95
CA GLU A 20 0.78 11.08 2.52
C GLU A 20 0.41 10.74 3.95
N GLN A 21 0.02 11.73 4.75
CA GLN A 21 -0.41 11.51 6.13
C GLN A 21 -1.67 10.66 6.19
N ARG A 22 -2.65 10.96 5.32
CA ARG A 22 -3.88 10.17 5.25
C ARG A 22 -3.59 8.72 4.84
N PHE A 23 -2.72 8.57 3.85
CA PHE A 23 -2.32 7.24 3.42
C PHE A 23 -1.58 6.48 4.51
N ALA A 24 -0.68 7.15 5.23
CA ALA A 24 0.08 6.52 6.31
C ALA A 24 -0.84 5.95 7.39
N GLU A 25 -1.89 6.69 7.76
CA GLU A 25 -2.88 6.23 8.72
C GLU A 25 -3.64 5.00 8.21
N ARG A 26 -4.08 5.05 6.97
CA ARG A 26 -4.81 3.93 6.37
C ARG A 26 -3.92 2.70 6.24
N ARG A 27 -2.67 2.89 5.81
CA ARG A 27 -1.70 1.80 5.71
C ARG A 27 -1.42 1.16 7.05
N ALA A 28 -1.28 1.98 8.11
CA ALA A 28 -1.05 1.47 9.46
C ALA A 28 -2.21 0.58 9.92
N THR A 29 -3.45 1.00 9.65
CA THR A 29 -4.64 0.20 9.97
C THR A 29 -4.62 -1.14 9.24
N LEU A 30 -4.36 -1.12 7.94
CA LEU A 30 -4.34 -2.34 7.13
C LEU A 30 -3.19 -3.26 7.51
N THR A 31 -2.03 -2.69 7.87
CA THR A 31 -0.90 -3.49 8.35
C THR A 31 -1.24 -4.20 9.65
N ARG A 32 -1.94 -3.53 10.56
CA ARG A 32 -2.40 -4.17 11.81
C ARG A 32 -3.38 -5.30 11.53
N GLU A 33 -4.28 -5.11 10.55
CA GLU A 33 -5.21 -6.17 10.14
C GLU A 33 -4.48 -7.39 9.58
N MET A 34 -3.43 -7.15 8.77
CA MET A 34 -2.60 -8.23 8.25
C MET A 34 -1.86 -8.97 9.36
N GLN A 35 -1.34 -8.24 10.34
CA GLN A 35 -0.67 -8.84 11.49
C GLN A 35 -1.63 -9.67 12.32
N ALA A 36 -2.85 -9.17 12.52
CA ALA A 36 -3.89 -9.91 13.24
C ALA A 36 -4.27 -11.19 12.49
N ALA A 37 -4.39 -11.11 11.16
CA ALA A 37 -4.68 -12.29 10.33
C ALA A 37 -3.57 -13.33 10.41
N ASN A 38 -2.31 -12.89 10.45
CA ASN A 38 -1.18 -13.79 10.61
C ASN A 38 -1.15 -14.45 11.99
N ALA A 39 -1.53 -13.72 13.03
CA ALA A 39 -1.67 -14.29 14.37
C ALA A 39 -2.77 -15.36 14.41
N GLU A 40 -3.91 -15.08 13.78
CA GLU A 40 -5.00 -16.03 13.59
C GLU A 40 -4.51 -17.27 12.86
N LEU A 41 -3.74 -17.09 11.81
CA LEU A 41 -3.19 -18.20 11.03
C LEU A 41 -2.24 -19.06 11.86
N ALA A 42 -1.36 -18.43 12.64
CA ALA A 42 -0.44 -19.16 13.50
C ALA A 42 -1.19 -20.00 14.54
N GLU A 43 -2.26 -19.43 15.12
CA GLU A 43 -3.08 -20.14 16.07
C GLU A 43 -3.83 -21.31 15.42
N ALA A 44 -4.42 -21.07 14.25
CA ALA A 44 -5.13 -22.11 13.51
C ALA A 44 -4.20 -23.28 13.13
N ILE A 45 -2.97 -22.98 12.73
CA ILE A 45 -1.99 -24.01 12.39
C ILE A 45 -1.61 -24.84 13.62
N ARG A 46 -1.44 -24.21 14.78
CA ARG A 46 -1.12 -24.93 16.01
C ARG A 46 -2.24 -25.87 16.43
N ASP A 47 -3.48 -25.45 16.21
CA ASP A 47 -4.65 -26.18 16.68
C ASP A 47 -5.20 -27.18 15.65
N SER A 48 -4.69 -27.15 14.43
CA SER A 48 -5.21 -27.99 13.33
C SER A 48 -4.13 -28.94 12.85
N GLU A 49 -4.54 -30.15 12.49
CA GLU A 49 -3.61 -31.16 11.97
C GLU A 49 -3.49 -31.09 10.44
N ARG A 50 -4.34 -30.28 9.81
CA ARG A 50 -4.38 -30.17 8.35
C ARG A 50 -4.96 -28.82 7.95
N TYR A 51 -4.89 -28.52 6.66
CA TYR A 51 -5.54 -27.35 6.10
C TYR A 51 -7.06 -27.53 6.17
N GLY A 52 -7.69 -26.82 7.06
CA GLY A 52 -9.12 -26.89 7.29
C GLY A 52 -9.76 -25.51 7.30
N PRO A 53 -11.05 -25.42 7.71
CA PRO A 53 -11.78 -24.14 7.64
C PRO A 53 -11.12 -22.99 8.42
N GLU A 54 -10.55 -23.27 9.59
CA GLU A 54 -9.92 -22.21 10.40
C GLU A 54 -8.70 -21.66 9.72
N VAL A 55 -7.85 -22.53 9.14
CA VAL A 55 -6.67 -22.13 8.41
C VAL A 55 -7.05 -21.34 7.17
N GLN A 56 -8.05 -21.84 6.42
CA GLN A 56 -8.52 -21.16 5.22
C GLN A 56 -9.07 -19.77 5.53
N THR A 57 -9.85 -19.62 6.61
CA THR A 57 -10.41 -18.35 7.01
C THR A 57 -9.30 -17.34 7.31
N ALA A 58 -8.26 -17.77 8.05
CA ALA A 58 -7.13 -16.88 8.37
C ALA A 58 -6.36 -16.46 7.12
N VAL A 59 -6.17 -17.38 6.16
CA VAL A 59 -5.53 -17.08 4.88
C VAL A 59 -6.36 -16.06 4.10
N GLU A 60 -7.67 -16.23 4.07
CA GLU A 60 -8.55 -15.29 3.38
C GLU A 60 -8.53 -13.90 4.01
N HIS A 61 -8.49 -13.81 5.34
CA HIS A 61 -8.37 -12.52 6.03
C HIS A 61 -7.07 -11.81 5.66
N PHE A 62 -5.97 -12.54 5.60
CA PHE A 62 -4.69 -11.96 5.20
C PHE A 62 -4.75 -11.46 3.77
N HIS A 63 -5.25 -12.27 2.84
CA HIS A 63 -5.36 -11.89 1.43
C HIS A 63 -6.26 -10.66 1.23
N SER A 64 -7.37 -10.59 1.98
CA SER A 64 -8.28 -9.45 1.91
C SER A 64 -7.59 -8.17 2.34
N SER A 65 -6.88 -8.20 3.48
CA SER A 65 -6.16 -7.03 3.99
C SER A 65 -5.01 -6.62 3.06
N MET A 66 -4.29 -7.60 2.52
CA MET A 66 -3.22 -7.35 1.58
C MET A 66 -3.74 -6.71 0.28
N GLY A 67 -4.86 -7.23 -0.22
CA GLY A 67 -5.51 -6.66 -1.41
C GLY A 67 -6.01 -5.25 -1.17
N ASP A 68 -6.57 -4.98 0.01
CA ASP A 68 -7.00 -3.64 0.38
C ASP A 68 -5.81 -2.68 0.46
N LEU A 69 -4.69 -3.15 1.01
CA LEU A 69 -3.48 -2.33 1.07
C LEU A 69 -2.96 -1.99 -0.32
N GLN A 70 -2.94 -2.96 -1.22
CA GLN A 70 -2.53 -2.72 -2.60
C GLN A 70 -3.45 -1.71 -3.29
N LYS A 71 -4.75 -1.85 -3.11
CA LYS A 71 -5.74 -0.93 -3.66
C LYS A 71 -5.53 0.49 -3.12
N GLU A 72 -5.39 0.62 -1.80
CA GLU A 72 -5.16 1.93 -1.19
C GLU A 72 -3.87 2.57 -1.66
N THR A 73 -2.82 1.76 -1.89
CA THR A 73 -1.55 2.25 -2.42
C THR A 73 -1.74 2.82 -3.82
N VAL A 74 -2.48 2.14 -4.67
CA VAL A 74 -2.75 2.60 -6.04
C VAL A 74 -3.60 3.88 -6.01
N LEU A 75 -4.63 3.93 -5.15
CA LEU A 75 -5.46 5.13 -5.01
C LEU A 75 -4.63 6.32 -4.53
N HIS A 76 -3.69 6.09 -3.61
CA HIS A 76 -2.78 7.13 -3.13
C HIS A 76 -1.88 7.64 -4.27
N MET A 77 -1.39 6.73 -5.11
CA MET A 77 -0.58 7.12 -6.28
C MET A 77 -1.36 8.04 -7.21
N PHE A 78 -2.63 7.72 -7.48
CA PHE A 78 -3.47 8.59 -8.31
C PHE A 78 -3.77 9.92 -7.64
N GLU A 79 -3.96 9.92 -6.33
CA GLU A 79 -4.16 11.15 -5.58
C GLU A 79 -2.94 12.07 -5.69
N MET A 80 -1.74 11.53 -5.48
CA MET A 80 -0.51 12.30 -5.62
C MET A 80 -0.36 12.82 -7.04
N ARG A 81 -0.60 11.95 -8.03
CA ARG A 81 -0.48 12.31 -9.44
C ARG A 81 -1.39 13.48 -9.81
N SER A 82 -2.59 13.55 -9.23
CA SER A 82 -3.56 14.61 -9.51
C SER A 82 -3.09 16.00 -9.08
N LEU A 83 -2.09 16.06 -8.19
CA LEU A 83 -1.54 17.32 -7.69
C LEU A 83 -0.34 17.80 -8.52
N LEU A 84 0.06 17.04 -9.52
CA LEU A 84 1.25 17.32 -10.33
C LEU A 84 0.89 17.95 -11.67
N THR A 85 1.85 18.70 -12.25
CA THR A 85 1.72 19.18 -13.62
C THR A 85 1.88 17.98 -14.57
N PRO A 86 1.48 18.13 -15.87
CA PRO A 86 1.67 17.02 -16.83
C PRO A 86 3.11 16.53 -16.94
N GLU A 87 4.09 17.45 -16.89
CA GLU A 87 5.50 17.06 -16.95
C GLU A 87 5.94 16.29 -15.71
N GLN A 88 5.51 16.76 -14.53
CA GLN A 88 5.79 16.09 -13.27
C GLN A 88 5.11 14.72 -13.24
N ALA A 89 3.87 14.64 -13.71
CA ALA A 89 3.12 13.39 -13.76
C ALA A 89 3.82 12.35 -14.63
N ALA A 90 4.38 12.76 -15.76
CA ALA A 90 5.12 11.85 -16.65
C ALA A 90 6.35 11.27 -15.95
N ARG A 91 7.08 12.09 -15.20
CA ARG A 91 8.23 11.62 -14.43
C ARG A 91 7.81 10.69 -13.30
N PHE A 92 6.72 11.05 -12.62
CA PHE A 92 6.15 10.25 -11.55
C PHE A 92 5.75 8.86 -12.06
N ASP A 93 5.03 8.81 -13.19
CA ASP A 93 4.59 7.54 -13.80
C ASP A 93 5.77 6.65 -14.13
N ARG A 94 6.86 7.23 -14.62
CA ARG A 94 8.06 6.49 -14.94
C ARG A 94 8.69 5.86 -13.70
N ARG A 95 8.79 6.65 -12.63
CA ARG A 95 9.37 6.16 -11.36
C ARG A 95 8.50 5.06 -10.73
N VAL A 96 7.19 5.23 -10.76
CA VAL A 96 6.25 4.22 -10.25
C VAL A 96 6.39 2.92 -11.05
N GLY A 97 6.45 3.03 -12.38
CA GLY A 97 6.62 1.86 -13.24
C GLY A 97 7.93 1.12 -12.95
N GLU A 98 9.02 1.86 -12.75
CA GLU A 98 10.31 1.26 -12.41
C GLU A 98 10.25 0.52 -11.07
N ALA A 99 9.66 1.17 -10.05
CA ALA A 99 9.54 0.59 -8.72
C ALA A 99 8.73 -0.72 -8.75
N LEU A 100 7.58 -0.70 -9.42
CA LEU A 100 6.73 -1.88 -9.53
C LEU A 100 7.41 -3.01 -10.28
N THR A 101 8.14 -2.68 -11.35
CA THR A 101 8.85 -3.66 -12.15
C THR A 101 10.00 -4.29 -11.38
N GLN A 102 10.73 -3.49 -10.60
CA GLN A 102 11.83 -3.98 -9.77
C GLN A 102 11.34 -4.91 -8.67
N GLU A 103 10.21 -4.58 -8.06
CA GLU A 103 9.61 -5.40 -7.00
C GLU A 103 9.14 -6.76 -7.49
N SER A 104 8.77 -6.85 -8.78
CA SER A 104 8.28 -8.11 -9.33
C SER A 104 9.38 -9.08 -9.75
N ARG A 105 10.64 -8.71 -9.58
CA ARG A 105 11.79 -9.59 -9.81
C ARG A 105 12.21 -10.30 -8.51
#